data_26534cc8e5003dabc27cc207cfecd64e
#
_entry.id   26534cc8e5003dabc27cc207cfecd64e
#
_cell.length_a   1.000
_cell.length_b   1.000
_cell.length_c   1.000
_cell.angle_alpha   90.00
_cell.angle_beta   90.00
_cell.angle_gamma   90.00
#
_symmetry.space_group_name_H-M   'P 1'
#
loop_
_entity.id
_entity.type
_entity.pdbx_description
1 polymer ?
#
loop_
_entity_poly.entity_id
_entity_poly.type
_entity_poly.pdbx_seq_one_letter_code
_entity_poly.pdbx_strand_id
1 'polypeptide(L)'
;MKSKLFIALMLLASAGAVLAQNHIVLEPAVLECRYLDLRMEDTLSRYMTADTMILHVGRQAAAFFSKDRVTADSVLCTPNGSIKWINLGVQYNKEGRLQDWLSNDVQYYYWNYPEPGLMTVRSGFDGGVEYVEALSLPWAFRDSVKTVLGYECHLAETEFRGRRWSAWYTLEVPVSVGPWKLQGLPGLVCEAYDDKGHYGYQLVSVASAEGQAVLLHAWKKEYKQRTREEIFQASVRQDELLQENARQNGMSGMLGGVNHMAKPKELDLKR
;
A
#
# COMPACT_ATOMS: atom_id res chain seq x y z
N MET A 1 -43.24 22.29 9.39
CA MET A 1 -42.18 21.96 8.40
C MET A 1 -40.76 22.08 8.94
N LYS A 2 -40.47 22.82 10.03
CA LYS A 2 -39.11 23.01 10.58
C LYS A 2 -38.57 21.83 11.40
N SER A 3 -39.44 20.97 11.93
CA SER A 3 -39.02 19.83 12.78
C SER A 3 -38.48 18.63 11.99
N LYS A 4 -38.93 18.38 10.76
CA LYS A 4 -38.44 17.25 9.93
C LYS A 4 -37.06 17.49 9.31
N LEU A 5 -36.66 18.75 9.15
CA LEU A 5 -35.34 19.11 8.62
C LEU A 5 -34.23 18.90 9.66
N PHE A 6 -34.55 19.10 10.94
CA PHE A 6 -33.58 18.91 12.05
C PHE A 6 -33.27 17.42 12.31
N ILE A 7 -34.25 16.53 12.12
CA ILE A 7 -34.05 15.08 12.29
C ILE A 7 -33.24 14.50 11.14
N ALA A 8 -33.41 15.00 9.91
CA ALA A 8 -32.58 14.58 8.75
C ALA A 8 -31.14 15.02 8.88
N LEU A 9 -30.89 16.20 9.48
CA LEU A 9 -29.51 16.68 9.71
C LEU A 9 -28.78 15.90 10.82
N MET A 10 -29.49 15.46 11.86
CA MET A 10 -28.94 14.60 12.92
C MET A 10 -28.66 13.17 12.45
N LEU A 11 -29.44 12.63 11.51
CA LEU A 11 -29.22 11.30 10.94
C LEU A 11 -28.01 11.28 9.97
N LEU A 12 -27.75 12.37 9.26
CA LEU A 12 -26.53 12.52 8.44
C LEU A 12 -25.28 12.68 9.29
N ALA A 13 -25.35 13.36 10.45
CA ALA A 13 -24.23 13.46 11.38
C ALA A 13 -23.90 12.12 12.06
N SER A 14 -24.91 11.25 12.29
CA SER A 14 -24.68 9.94 12.91
C SER A 14 -24.10 8.90 11.93
N ALA A 15 -24.40 8.99 10.64
CA ALA A 15 -23.79 8.12 9.62
C ALA A 15 -22.31 8.45 9.38
N GLY A 16 -21.90 9.73 9.52
CA GLY A 16 -20.49 10.15 9.47
C GLY A 16 -19.69 9.73 10.70
N ALA A 17 -20.34 9.64 11.87
CA ALA A 17 -19.66 9.31 13.13
C ALA A 17 -19.30 7.82 13.26
N VAL A 18 -19.97 6.92 12.54
CA VAL A 18 -19.68 5.47 12.59
C VAL A 18 -18.44 5.11 11.77
N LEU A 19 -18.12 5.88 10.72
CA LEU A 19 -16.86 5.73 9.96
C LEU A 19 -15.65 6.35 10.66
N ALA A 20 -15.87 7.28 11.60
CA ALA A 20 -14.81 7.98 12.32
C ALA A 20 -14.17 7.16 13.47
N GLN A 21 -14.68 5.98 13.79
CA GLN A 21 -14.15 5.19 14.93
C GLN A 21 -12.83 4.46 14.67
N ASN A 22 -12.44 4.30 13.39
CA ASN A 22 -11.26 3.50 13.04
C ASN A 22 -10.17 4.28 12.29
N HIS A 23 -10.31 5.62 12.13
CA HIS A 23 -9.33 6.41 11.39
C HIS A 23 -9.12 7.77 12.05
N ILE A 24 -7.87 8.23 12.00
CA ILE A 24 -7.52 9.58 12.41
C ILE A 24 -7.38 10.41 11.13
N VAL A 25 -8.13 11.50 11.02
CA VAL A 25 -7.99 12.46 9.93
C VAL A 25 -6.73 13.27 10.18
N LEU A 26 -5.73 13.16 9.31
CA LEU A 26 -4.52 13.98 9.39
C LEU A 26 -4.78 15.36 8.80
N GLU A 27 -5.34 15.40 7.60
CA GLU A 27 -5.74 16.63 6.91
C GLU A 27 -6.66 16.33 5.72
N PRO A 28 -7.30 17.33 5.09
CA PRO A 28 -7.99 17.16 3.81
C PRO A 28 -7.02 16.71 2.72
N ALA A 29 -7.41 15.72 1.93
CA ALA A 29 -6.67 15.33 0.73
C ALA A 29 -6.96 16.33 -0.40
N VAL A 30 -5.94 16.66 -1.20
CA VAL A 30 -6.04 17.53 -2.38
C VAL A 30 -5.98 16.70 -3.66
N LEU A 31 -5.25 15.58 -3.64
CA LEU A 31 -5.02 14.73 -4.79
C LEU A 31 -5.19 13.25 -4.42
N GLU A 32 -5.86 12.49 -5.29
CA GLU A 32 -5.89 11.03 -5.29
C GLU A 32 -5.17 10.52 -6.54
N CYS A 33 -4.15 9.72 -6.35
CA CYS A 33 -3.50 8.98 -7.42
C CYS A 33 -3.75 7.48 -7.22
N ARG A 34 -4.07 6.78 -8.30
CA ARG A 34 -4.21 5.32 -8.28
C ARG A 34 -3.07 4.69 -9.06
N TYR A 35 -2.51 3.62 -8.49
CA TYR A 35 -1.43 2.85 -9.08
C TYR A 35 -1.80 1.38 -9.17
N LEU A 36 -1.23 0.70 -10.14
CA LEU A 36 -1.04 -0.75 -10.06
C LEU A 36 0.30 -1.03 -9.39
N ASP A 37 0.31 -1.80 -8.30
CA ASP A 37 1.49 -2.45 -7.72
C ASP A 37 1.67 -3.79 -8.43
N LEU A 38 2.67 -3.87 -9.29
CA LEU A 38 3.01 -5.05 -10.07
C LEU A 38 4.07 -5.84 -9.31
N ARG A 39 3.81 -7.11 -9.06
CA ARG A 39 4.72 -7.98 -8.33
C ARG A 39 4.92 -9.30 -9.07
N MET A 40 6.17 -9.70 -9.25
CA MET A 40 6.53 -11.02 -9.76
C MET A 40 6.47 -12.03 -8.61
N GLU A 41 5.50 -12.93 -8.66
CA GLU A 41 5.33 -13.99 -7.65
C GLU A 41 6.20 -15.22 -7.96
N ASP A 42 6.42 -15.51 -9.23
CA ASP A 42 7.25 -16.63 -9.67
C ASP A 42 8.21 -16.19 -10.78
N THR A 43 9.50 -16.30 -10.52
CA THR A 43 10.57 -15.89 -11.44
C THR A 43 10.78 -16.85 -12.61
N LEU A 44 10.33 -18.10 -12.51
CA LEU A 44 10.43 -19.07 -13.61
C LEU A 44 9.29 -18.90 -14.62
N SER A 45 8.05 -18.93 -14.15
CA SER A 45 6.89 -18.72 -15.01
C SER A 45 6.68 -17.25 -15.38
N ARG A 46 7.39 -16.33 -14.69
CA ARG A 46 7.21 -14.87 -14.76
C ARG A 46 5.77 -14.46 -14.44
N TYR A 47 5.13 -15.20 -13.54
CA TYR A 47 3.78 -14.89 -13.10
C TYR A 47 3.78 -13.59 -12.30
N MET A 48 2.96 -12.64 -12.75
CA MET A 48 2.80 -11.32 -12.16
C MET A 48 1.43 -11.20 -11.52
N THR A 49 1.38 -10.58 -10.35
CA THR A 49 0.15 -10.12 -9.73
C THR A 49 0.07 -8.59 -9.80
N ALA A 50 -1.14 -8.06 -9.71
CA ALA A 50 -1.37 -6.63 -9.65
C ALA A 50 -2.33 -6.32 -8.50
N ASP A 51 -2.05 -5.25 -7.75
CA ASP A 51 -2.91 -4.71 -6.70
C ASP A 51 -3.19 -3.23 -6.99
N THR A 52 -4.38 -2.76 -6.65
CA THR A 52 -4.73 -1.35 -6.79
C THR A 52 -4.35 -0.58 -5.53
N MET A 53 -3.35 0.28 -5.68
CA MET A 53 -2.88 1.15 -4.62
C MET A 53 -3.44 2.56 -4.76
N ILE A 54 -3.73 3.19 -3.63
CA ILE A 54 -4.22 4.55 -3.55
C ILE A 54 -3.17 5.41 -2.85
N LEU A 55 -2.84 6.55 -3.46
CA LEU A 55 -2.04 7.61 -2.86
C LEU A 55 -2.96 8.83 -2.65
N HIS A 56 -3.24 9.15 -1.39
CA HIS A 56 -3.85 10.42 -1.00
C HIS A 56 -2.77 11.41 -0.63
N VAL A 57 -2.77 12.56 -1.28
CA VAL A 57 -1.83 13.64 -1.00
C VAL A 57 -2.57 14.82 -0.41
N GLY A 58 -2.17 15.26 0.76
CA GLY A 58 -2.60 16.50 1.40
C GLY A 58 -1.60 17.64 1.14
N ARG A 59 -1.68 18.70 1.93
CA ARG A 59 -0.72 19.82 1.85
C ARG A 59 0.59 19.54 2.57
N GLN A 60 0.56 18.70 3.61
CA GLN A 60 1.71 18.38 4.45
C GLN A 60 1.96 16.87 4.50
N ALA A 61 0.92 16.08 4.67
CA ALA A 61 1.00 14.64 4.80
C ALA A 61 0.50 13.92 3.54
N ALA A 62 0.88 12.65 3.37
CA ALA A 62 0.31 11.77 2.38
C ALA A 62 0.16 10.36 2.94
N ALA A 63 -0.73 9.57 2.33
CA ALA A 63 -0.96 8.17 2.68
C ALA A 63 -1.01 7.31 1.43
N PHE A 64 -0.29 6.17 1.44
CA PHE A 64 -0.30 5.18 0.36
C PHE A 64 -0.68 3.82 0.92
N PHE A 65 -1.63 3.15 0.30
CA PHE A 65 -2.19 1.91 0.80
C PHE A 65 -2.89 1.10 -0.30
N SER A 66 -3.02 -0.21 -0.10
CA SER A 66 -3.83 -1.06 -0.96
C SER A 66 -5.32 -0.83 -0.72
N LYS A 67 -6.08 -0.65 -1.80
CA LYS A 67 -7.54 -0.58 -1.78
C LYS A 67 -8.15 -1.86 -1.20
N ASP A 68 -7.64 -3.01 -1.61
CA ASP A 68 -8.15 -4.30 -1.20
C ASP A 68 -7.78 -4.61 0.25
N ARG A 69 -6.61 -4.14 0.71
CA ARG A 69 -6.24 -4.20 2.11
C ARG A 69 -7.19 -3.39 3.02
N VAL A 70 -7.54 -2.18 2.63
CA VAL A 70 -8.53 -1.36 3.36
C VAL A 70 -9.87 -2.09 3.44
N THR A 71 -10.31 -2.69 2.34
CA THR A 71 -11.54 -3.50 2.29
C THR A 71 -11.44 -4.69 3.26
N ALA A 72 -10.35 -5.44 3.22
CA ALA A 72 -10.10 -6.56 4.12
C ALA A 72 -10.15 -6.13 5.59
N ASP A 73 -9.39 -5.11 5.96
CA ASP A 73 -9.32 -4.62 7.34
C ASP A 73 -10.67 -4.08 7.82
N SER A 74 -11.45 -3.44 6.95
CA SER A 74 -12.80 -2.95 7.27
C SER A 74 -13.74 -4.10 7.65
N VAL A 75 -13.69 -5.21 6.92
CA VAL A 75 -14.47 -6.42 7.22
C VAL A 75 -13.96 -7.11 8.48
N LEU A 76 -12.66 -7.31 8.59
CA LEU A 76 -12.00 -8.01 9.71
C LEU A 76 -12.24 -7.34 11.06
N CYS A 77 -12.41 -6.01 11.09
CA CYS A 77 -12.69 -5.24 12.30
C CYS A 77 -14.18 -5.26 12.73
N THR A 78 -15.06 -5.91 11.97
CA THR A 78 -16.46 -6.07 12.37
C THR A 78 -16.68 -7.30 13.27
N PRO A 79 -17.79 -7.40 14.02
CA PRO A 79 -18.16 -8.62 14.71
C PRO A 79 -18.22 -9.82 13.75
N ASN A 80 -17.57 -10.92 14.13
CA ASN A 80 -17.37 -12.12 13.29
C ASN A 80 -16.65 -11.83 11.96
N GLY A 81 -15.81 -10.80 11.91
CA GLY A 81 -15.13 -10.33 10.71
C GLY A 81 -14.30 -11.40 10.01
N SER A 82 -13.58 -12.25 10.77
CA SER A 82 -12.80 -13.35 10.18
C SER A 82 -13.68 -14.35 9.41
N ILE A 83 -14.86 -14.68 9.94
CA ILE A 83 -15.81 -15.58 9.25
C ILE A 83 -16.36 -14.91 7.99
N LYS A 84 -16.71 -13.63 8.09
CA LYS A 84 -17.20 -12.86 6.92
C LYS A 84 -16.13 -12.78 5.84
N TRP A 85 -14.87 -12.54 6.22
CA TRP A 85 -13.74 -12.45 5.30
C TRP A 85 -13.49 -13.79 4.58
N ILE A 86 -13.51 -14.91 5.32
CA ILE A 86 -13.39 -16.25 4.73
C ILE A 86 -14.54 -16.53 3.76
N ASN A 87 -15.78 -16.23 4.14
CA ASN A 87 -16.94 -16.43 3.28
C ASN A 87 -16.85 -15.61 1.99
N LEU A 88 -16.35 -14.38 2.06
CA LEU A 88 -16.09 -13.54 0.89
C LEU A 88 -15.03 -14.17 -0.02
N GLY A 89 -13.95 -14.71 0.55
CA GLY A 89 -12.93 -15.44 -0.23
C GLY A 89 -13.49 -16.67 -0.94
N VAL A 90 -14.36 -17.44 -0.27
CA VAL A 90 -15.07 -18.58 -0.90
C VAL A 90 -15.94 -18.11 -2.06
N GLN A 91 -16.63 -17.00 -1.91
CA GLN A 91 -17.45 -16.41 -2.98
C GLN A 91 -16.57 -15.98 -4.16
N TYR A 92 -15.51 -15.22 -3.94
CA TYR A 92 -14.58 -14.78 -4.98
C TYR A 92 -13.95 -15.97 -5.72
N ASN A 93 -13.58 -17.03 -4.98
CA ASN A 93 -13.07 -18.25 -5.61
C ASN A 93 -14.08 -18.90 -6.55
N LYS A 94 -15.36 -18.98 -6.16
CA LYS A 94 -16.44 -19.51 -7.02
C LYS A 94 -16.67 -18.65 -8.27
N GLU A 95 -16.42 -17.35 -8.18
CA GLU A 95 -16.54 -16.41 -9.28
C GLU A 95 -15.29 -16.35 -10.18
N GLY A 96 -14.23 -17.12 -9.85
CA GLY A 96 -12.96 -17.08 -10.56
C GLY A 96 -12.14 -15.78 -10.31
N ARG A 97 -12.43 -15.08 -9.22
CA ARG A 97 -11.90 -13.76 -8.85
C ARG A 97 -11.11 -13.80 -7.54
N LEU A 98 -10.48 -14.93 -7.22
CA LEU A 98 -9.77 -15.09 -5.94
C LEU A 98 -8.66 -14.04 -5.75
N GLN A 99 -8.05 -13.58 -6.83
CA GLN A 99 -7.05 -12.50 -6.80
C GLN A 99 -7.59 -11.18 -6.23
N ASP A 100 -8.89 -10.90 -6.39
CA ASP A 100 -9.53 -9.68 -5.88
C ASP A 100 -9.78 -9.74 -4.36
N TRP A 101 -9.59 -10.92 -3.75
CA TRP A 101 -9.66 -11.12 -2.30
C TRP A 101 -8.31 -10.95 -1.62
N LEU A 102 -7.21 -11.05 -2.38
CA LEU A 102 -5.85 -10.96 -1.88
C LEU A 102 -5.27 -9.56 -2.16
N SER A 103 -4.48 -9.08 -1.23
CA SER A 103 -3.74 -7.83 -1.38
C SER A 103 -2.25 -8.13 -1.46
N ASN A 104 -1.57 -7.51 -2.42
CA ASN A 104 -0.12 -7.65 -2.58
C ASN A 104 0.64 -6.94 -1.46
N ASP A 105 0.11 -5.83 -0.95
CA ASP A 105 0.73 -5.06 0.12
C ASP A 105 -0.21 -4.96 1.32
N VAL A 106 0.28 -5.38 2.48
CA VAL A 106 -0.44 -5.35 3.76
C VAL A 106 -0.08 -4.15 4.61
N GLN A 107 0.78 -3.27 4.10
CA GLN A 107 1.29 -2.11 4.80
C GLN A 107 0.57 -0.83 4.37
N TYR A 108 0.57 0.12 5.29
CA TYR A 108 0.12 1.49 5.09
C TYR A 108 1.32 2.41 5.26
N TYR A 109 1.53 3.32 4.36
CA TYR A 109 2.66 4.25 4.34
C TYR A 109 2.16 5.66 4.53
N TYR A 110 2.77 6.41 5.47
CA TYR A 110 2.37 7.78 5.81
C TYR A 110 3.60 8.69 5.79
N TRP A 111 3.61 9.64 4.88
CA TRP A 111 4.67 10.66 4.81
C TRP A 111 4.38 11.83 5.71
N ASN A 112 5.46 12.42 6.25
CA ASN A 112 5.42 13.55 7.18
C ASN A 112 4.54 13.27 8.40
N TYR A 113 4.54 12.04 8.88
CA TYR A 113 3.87 11.61 10.09
C TYR A 113 4.80 10.66 10.89
N PRO A 114 4.94 10.86 12.22
CA PRO A 114 4.23 11.84 13.06
C PRO A 114 4.73 13.29 12.91
N GLU A 115 5.87 13.50 12.25
CA GLU A 115 6.51 14.79 12.05
C GLU A 115 6.99 14.97 10.61
N PRO A 116 7.18 16.20 10.12
CA PRO A 116 7.76 16.46 8.80
C PRO A 116 9.11 15.75 8.61
N GLY A 117 9.30 15.16 7.42
CA GLY A 117 10.52 14.41 7.06
C GLY A 117 10.54 12.96 7.54
N LEU A 118 9.56 12.55 8.35
CA LEU A 118 9.44 11.16 8.78
C LEU A 118 8.38 10.41 7.97
N MET A 119 8.58 9.10 7.84
CA MET A 119 7.60 8.17 7.29
C MET A 119 7.23 7.16 8.36
N THR A 120 5.94 6.99 8.61
CA THR A 120 5.41 5.89 9.41
C THR A 120 4.93 4.78 8.48
N VAL A 121 5.32 3.55 8.78
CA VAL A 121 4.80 2.35 8.11
C VAL A 121 4.03 1.52 9.13
N ARG A 122 2.76 1.24 8.83
CA ARG A 122 1.87 0.42 9.67
C ARG A 122 1.54 -0.89 9.00
N SER A 123 1.40 -1.94 9.79
CA SER A 123 0.85 -3.21 9.34
C SER A 123 -0.12 -3.76 10.38
N GLY A 124 -1.21 -4.37 9.93
CA GLY A 124 -2.13 -5.13 10.79
C GLY A 124 -1.56 -6.46 11.30
N PHE A 125 -0.37 -6.81 10.82
CA PHE A 125 0.39 -7.98 11.22
C PHE A 125 0.71 -7.99 12.74
N ASP A 126 0.87 -9.17 13.34
CA ASP A 126 1.22 -9.36 14.77
C ASP A 126 0.38 -8.49 15.74
N GLY A 127 -0.93 -8.37 15.45
CA GLY A 127 -1.85 -7.58 16.27
C GLY A 127 -1.76 -6.06 16.06
N GLY A 128 -0.98 -5.62 15.10
CA GLY A 128 -0.73 -4.22 14.75
C GLY A 128 0.66 -3.77 15.17
N VAL A 129 1.52 -3.53 14.19
CA VAL A 129 2.88 -3.03 14.37
C VAL A 129 3.11 -1.80 13.50
N GLU A 130 3.97 -0.91 13.97
CA GLU A 130 4.42 0.24 13.19
C GLU A 130 5.89 0.55 13.45
N TYR A 131 6.52 1.19 12.47
CA TYR A 131 7.84 1.80 12.64
C TYR A 131 7.89 3.14 11.94
N VAL A 132 8.82 3.97 12.40
CA VAL A 132 9.07 5.29 11.84
C VAL A 132 10.49 5.35 11.30
N GLU A 133 10.67 5.89 10.11
CA GLU A 133 11.98 6.09 9.51
C GLU A 133 12.08 7.44 8.79
N ALA A 134 13.27 8.02 8.77
CA ALA A 134 13.61 9.12 7.87
C ALA A 134 14.12 8.54 6.55
N LEU A 135 13.55 8.97 5.43
CA LEU A 135 13.96 8.52 4.10
C LEU A 135 14.58 9.66 3.30
N SER A 136 15.76 9.38 2.75
CA SER A 136 16.40 10.22 1.74
C SER A 136 16.91 9.32 0.63
N LEU A 137 16.40 9.50 -0.58
CA LEU A 137 16.80 8.71 -1.73
C LEU A 137 17.76 9.55 -2.60
N PRO A 138 18.96 9.07 -2.88
CA PRO A 138 19.93 9.77 -3.74
C PRO A 138 19.55 9.55 -5.22
N TRP A 139 18.64 10.38 -5.73
CA TRP A 139 18.20 10.32 -7.12
C TRP A 139 19.28 10.83 -8.09
N ALA A 140 19.59 10.04 -9.10
CA ALA A 140 20.39 10.41 -10.26
C ALA A 140 19.46 10.70 -11.44
N PHE A 141 19.38 11.96 -11.84
CA PHE A 141 18.56 12.39 -12.98
C PHE A 141 19.18 11.98 -14.32
N ARG A 142 18.34 11.64 -15.29
CA ARG A 142 18.76 11.22 -16.64
C ARG A 142 18.08 12.10 -17.70
N ASP A 143 18.71 12.26 -18.85
CA ASP A 143 18.21 13.06 -19.97
C ASP A 143 17.12 12.37 -20.81
N SER A 144 16.54 11.29 -20.28
CA SER A 144 15.50 10.54 -20.98
C SER A 144 14.12 11.09 -20.64
N VAL A 145 13.27 11.20 -21.67
CA VAL A 145 11.90 11.68 -21.58
C VAL A 145 10.96 10.69 -22.26
N LYS A 146 9.78 10.45 -21.69
CA LYS A 146 8.67 9.72 -22.31
C LYS A 146 7.33 10.25 -21.85
N THR A 147 6.26 9.87 -22.54
CA THR A 147 4.89 10.19 -22.11
C THR A 147 4.27 9.03 -21.36
N VAL A 148 3.70 9.28 -20.17
CA VAL A 148 2.92 8.32 -19.39
C VAL A 148 1.58 8.97 -19.01
N LEU A 149 0.46 8.36 -19.35
CA LEU A 149 -0.89 8.90 -19.13
C LEU A 149 -1.10 10.35 -19.63
N GLY A 150 -0.39 10.74 -20.69
CA GLY A 150 -0.46 12.09 -21.24
C GLY A 150 0.49 13.11 -20.58
N TYR A 151 1.16 12.74 -19.47
CA TYR A 151 2.17 13.58 -18.83
C TYR A 151 3.55 13.38 -19.48
N GLU A 152 4.28 14.47 -19.66
CA GLU A 152 5.71 14.39 -19.96
C GLU A 152 6.47 13.96 -18.70
N CYS A 153 7.19 12.85 -18.80
CA CYS A 153 7.91 12.26 -17.68
C CYS A 153 9.42 12.18 -17.94
N HIS A 154 10.18 12.57 -16.94
CA HIS A 154 11.64 12.49 -16.90
C HIS A 154 12.09 11.27 -16.10
N LEU A 155 13.24 10.71 -16.47
CA LEU A 155 13.80 9.54 -15.79
C LEU A 155 14.73 9.96 -14.66
N ALA A 156 14.55 9.32 -13.50
CA ALA A 156 15.51 9.32 -12.39
C ALA A 156 15.76 7.90 -11.91
N GLU A 157 16.97 7.64 -11.44
CA GLU A 157 17.38 6.35 -10.92
C GLU A 157 17.95 6.49 -9.51
N THR A 158 17.77 5.47 -8.68
CA THR A 158 18.35 5.41 -7.33
C THR A 158 18.66 3.98 -6.94
N GLU A 159 19.66 3.80 -6.07
CA GLU A 159 19.84 2.54 -5.35
C GLU A 159 19.17 2.66 -3.98
N PHE A 160 18.17 1.81 -3.75
CA PHE A 160 17.42 1.84 -2.52
C PHE A 160 17.04 0.43 -2.06
N ARG A 161 17.32 0.12 -0.82
CA ARG A 161 17.00 -1.18 -0.20
C ARG A 161 17.55 -2.38 -0.97
N GLY A 162 18.77 -2.25 -1.51
CA GLY A 162 19.47 -3.31 -2.24
C GLY A 162 18.94 -3.55 -3.66
N ARG A 163 18.10 -2.66 -4.18
CA ARG A 163 17.62 -2.67 -5.56
C ARG A 163 17.94 -1.35 -6.25
N ARG A 164 18.19 -1.43 -7.56
CA ARG A 164 18.21 -0.25 -8.41
C ARG A 164 16.79 -0.01 -8.91
N TRP A 165 16.30 1.21 -8.68
CA TRP A 165 14.98 1.67 -9.10
C TRP A 165 15.12 2.70 -10.20
N SER A 166 14.29 2.57 -11.24
CA SER A 166 14.05 3.58 -12.26
C SER A 166 12.67 4.17 -12.02
N ALA A 167 12.57 5.49 -11.96
CA ALA A 167 11.31 6.21 -11.76
C ALA A 167 11.13 7.26 -12.86
N TRP A 168 9.97 7.24 -13.50
CA TRP A 168 9.52 8.24 -14.44
C TRP A 168 8.57 9.18 -13.72
N TYR A 169 8.94 10.44 -13.60
CA TYR A 169 8.20 11.46 -12.86
C TYR A 169 7.87 12.66 -13.73
N THR A 170 6.74 13.30 -13.45
CA THR A 170 6.29 14.51 -14.17
C THR A 170 6.38 15.74 -13.29
N LEU A 171 6.82 16.86 -13.87
CA LEU A 171 6.82 18.17 -13.22
C LEU A 171 5.46 18.88 -13.27
N GLU A 172 4.53 18.37 -14.09
CA GLU A 172 3.18 18.95 -14.22
C GLU A 172 2.34 18.76 -12.95
N VAL A 173 2.70 17.78 -12.10
CA VAL A 173 2.09 17.53 -10.79
C VAL A 173 3.20 17.64 -9.73
N PRO A 174 3.40 18.82 -9.11
CA PRO A 174 4.56 19.11 -8.26
C PRO A 174 4.38 18.55 -6.83
N VAL A 175 4.40 17.24 -6.69
CA VAL A 175 4.35 16.53 -5.41
C VAL A 175 5.60 15.69 -5.22
N SER A 176 6.22 15.72 -4.04
CA SER A 176 7.48 15.02 -3.75
C SER A 176 7.27 13.61 -3.19
N VAL A 177 6.05 13.12 -3.17
CA VAL A 177 5.68 11.78 -2.71
C VAL A 177 5.34 10.89 -3.90
N GLY A 178 5.55 9.59 -3.76
CA GLY A 178 5.30 8.62 -4.82
C GLY A 178 4.76 7.30 -4.26
N PRO A 179 4.67 6.26 -5.08
CA PRO A 179 4.24 4.96 -4.61
C PRO A 179 5.29 4.36 -3.65
N TRP A 180 4.82 3.58 -2.67
CA TRP A 180 5.62 2.88 -1.66
C TRP A 180 6.53 3.88 -0.90
N LYS A 181 7.84 3.76 -1.03
CA LYS A 181 8.86 4.63 -0.38
C LYS A 181 9.62 5.49 -1.38
N LEU A 182 9.19 5.53 -2.65
CA LEU A 182 9.85 6.28 -3.72
C LEU A 182 9.42 7.75 -3.67
N GLN A 183 10.14 8.54 -2.88
CA GLN A 183 9.87 9.96 -2.62
C GLN A 183 11.08 10.84 -2.95
N GLY A 184 10.88 12.16 -2.89
CA GLY A 184 11.96 13.15 -3.02
C GLY A 184 12.26 13.58 -4.45
N LEU A 185 11.50 13.12 -5.45
CA LEU A 185 11.51 13.68 -6.80
C LEU A 185 10.72 14.99 -6.84
N PRO A 186 11.05 15.93 -7.75
CA PRO A 186 10.40 17.23 -7.81
C PRO A 186 8.98 17.18 -8.44
N GLY A 187 8.43 15.98 -8.67
CA GLY A 187 7.13 15.78 -9.23
C GLY A 187 6.60 14.36 -9.04
N LEU A 188 5.35 14.14 -9.44
CA LEU A 188 4.65 12.87 -9.28
C LEU A 188 5.33 11.74 -10.04
N VAL A 189 5.60 10.63 -9.36
CA VAL A 189 6.08 9.40 -10.00
C VAL A 189 4.93 8.77 -10.78
N CYS A 190 5.05 8.69 -12.11
CA CYS A 190 4.05 8.08 -12.98
C CYS A 190 4.31 6.59 -13.23
N GLU A 191 5.57 6.17 -13.21
CA GLU A 191 5.96 4.78 -13.35
C GLU A 191 7.27 4.55 -12.59
N ALA A 192 7.39 3.41 -11.91
CA ALA A 192 8.64 3.00 -11.32
C ALA A 192 8.79 1.47 -11.38
N TYR A 193 10.01 0.98 -11.51
CA TYR A 193 10.31 -0.45 -11.52
C TYR A 193 11.75 -0.70 -11.05
N ASP A 194 11.98 -1.88 -10.50
CA ASP A 194 13.32 -2.32 -10.17
C ASP A 194 14.03 -2.94 -11.39
N ASP A 195 15.36 -3.00 -11.35
CA ASP A 195 16.21 -3.49 -12.45
C ASP A 195 16.00 -4.97 -12.79
N LYS A 196 15.36 -5.74 -11.91
CA LYS A 196 15.02 -7.15 -12.12
C LYS A 196 13.63 -7.34 -12.72
N GLY A 197 12.79 -6.29 -12.74
CA GLY A 197 11.39 -6.40 -13.13
C GLY A 197 10.56 -7.24 -12.15
N HIS A 198 10.99 -7.33 -10.89
CA HIS A 198 10.26 -8.05 -9.84
C HIS A 198 9.14 -7.20 -9.23
N TYR A 199 9.33 -5.89 -9.21
CA TYR A 199 8.41 -4.91 -8.66
C TYR A 199 8.25 -3.74 -9.60
N GLY A 200 7.03 -3.25 -9.72
CA GLY A 200 6.71 -2.07 -10.50
C GLY A 200 5.51 -1.34 -9.98
N TYR A 201 5.46 -0.06 -10.24
CA TYR A 201 4.33 0.82 -9.98
C TYR A 201 3.97 1.52 -11.27
N GLN A 202 2.70 1.48 -11.63
CA GLN A 202 2.18 2.16 -12.81
C GLN A 202 1.01 3.05 -12.41
N LEU A 203 1.13 4.34 -12.65
CA LEU A 203 0.04 5.29 -12.44
C LEU A 203 -1.12 4.95 -13.39
N VAL A 204 -2.33 4.91 -12.85
CA VAL A 204 -3.57 4.62 -13.58
C VAL A 204 -4.44 5.86 -13.70
N SER A 205 -4.48 6.68 -12.66
CA SER A 205 -5.28 7.91 -12.66
C SER A 205 -4.76 8.93 -11.65
N VAL A 206 -5.02 10.18 -11.96
CA VAL A 206 -4.85 11.34 -11.08
C VAL A 206 -6.15 12.11 -11.05
N ALA A 207 -6.69 12.38 -9.87
CA ALA A 207 -7.93 13.09 -9.69
C ALA A 207 -7.88 14.05 -8.49
N SER A 208 -8.74 15.08 -8.51
CA SER A 208 -9.00 15.85 -7.29
C SER A 208 -9.58 14.94 -6.20
N ALA A 209 -9.10 15.10 -4.99
CA ALA A 209 -9.59 14.36 -3.81
C ALA A 209 -10.60 15.19 -2.99
N GLU A 210 -11.39 16.06 -3.64
CA GLU A 210 -12.37 16.90 -2.96
C GLU A 210 -13.34 16.05 -2.10
N GLY A 211 -13.50 16.43 -0.85
CA GLY A 211 -14.31 15.71 0.12
C GLY A 211 -13.65 14.48 0.75
N GLN A 212 -12.42 14.16 0.35
CA GLN A 212 -11.63 13.08 0.93
C GLN A 212 -10.59 13.63 1.93
N ALA A 213 -9.98 12.72 2.68
CA ALA A 213 -8.95 13.07 3.67
C ALA A 213 -7.76 12.13 3.60
N VAL A 214 -6.60 12.63 3.98
CA VAL A 214 -5.45 11.80 4.33
C VAL A 214 -5.76 11.15 5.67
N LEU A 215 -6.04 9.86 5.65
CA LEU A 215 -6.46 9.09 6.83
C LEU A 215 -5.29 8.27 7.36
N LEU A 216 -5.03 8.40 8.65
CA LEU A 216 -4.21 7.44 9.38
C LEU A 216 -5.11 6.26 9.78
N HIS A 217 -4.99 5.15 9.07
CA HIS A 217 -5.81 3.96 9.31
C HIS A 217 -5.49 3.33 10.67
N ALA A 218 -6.50 3.21 11.53
CA ALA A 218 -6.39 2.72 12.90
C ALA A 218 -7.26 1.47 13.11
N TRP A 219 -6.95 0.41 12.36
CA TRP A 219 -7.68 -0.87 12.41
C TRP A 219 -7.46 -1.65 13.72
N LYS A 220 -6.41 -1.32 14.46
CA LYS A 220 -6.10 -1.87 15.77
C LYS A 220 -6.20 -0.79 16.83
N LYS A 221 -6.57 -1.20 18.05
CA LYS A 221 -6.65 -0.28 19.19
C LYS A 221 -5.30 0.37 19.49
N GLU A 222 -4.22 -0.39 19.34
CA GLU A 222 -2.85 0.04 19.54
C GLU A 222 -1.95 -0.58 18.47
N TYR A 223 -0.90 0.14 18.08
CA TYR A 223 0.17 -0.34 17.23
C TYR A 223 1.45 -0.40 18.05
N LYS A 224 2.07 -1.58 18.08
CA LYS A 224 3.34 -1.77 18.78
C LYS A 224 4.48 -1.16 17.97
N GLN A 225 5.25 -0.30 18.60
CA GLN A 225 6.47 0.21 17.99
C GLN A 225 7.48 -0.94 17.81
N ARG A 226 8.01 -1.06 16.61
CA ARG A 226 9.03 -2.03 16.24
C ARG A 226 10.09 -1.34 15.36
N THR A 227 11.22 -2.00 15.22
CA THR A 227 12.16 -1.62 14.17
C THR A 227 11.73 -2.25 12.84
N ARG A 228 12.18 -1.66 11.73
CA ARG A 228 11.99 -2.24 10.39
C ARG A 228 12.54 -3.67 10.31
N GLU A 229 13.71 -3.90 10.94
CA GLU A 229 14.37 -5.21 11.01
C GLU A 229 13.48 -6.24 11.73
N GLU A 230 12.93 -5.91 12.90
CA GLU A 230 12.04 -6.80 13.66
C GLU A 230 10.79 -7.19 12.86
N ILE A 231 10.18 -6.24 12.13
CA ILE A 231 9.01 -6.52 11.29
C ILE A 231 9.39 -7.43 10.13
N PHE A 232 10.53 -7.17 9.48
CA PHE A 232 11.04 -8.01 8.40
C PHE A 232 11.30 -9.44 8.89
N GLN A 233 12.01 -9.62 10.00
CA GLN A 233 12.30 -10.94 10.57
C GLN A 233 11.02 -11.68 11.01
N ALA A 234 10.01 -10.94 11.48
CA ALA A 234 8.72 -11.53 11.82
C ALA A 234 7.96 -12.02 10.57
N SER A 235 8.00 -11.27 9.46
CA SER A 235 7.38 -11.69 8.20
C SER A 235 8.07 -12.94 7.62
N VAL A 236 9.40 -12.99 7.64
CA VAL A 236 10.15 -14.16 7.17
C VAL A 236 9.79 -15.41 7.98
N ARG A 237 9.75 -15.31 9.32
CA ARG A 237 9.36 -16.44 10.17
C ARG A 237 7.93 -16.90 9.90
N GLN A 238 7.00 -15.98 9.63
CA GLN A 238 5.62 -16.36 9.29
C GLN A 238 5.56 -17.09 7.95
N ASP A 239 6.27 -16.63 6.95
CA ASP A 239 6.33 -17.30 5.64
C ASP A 239 6.89 -18.71 5.78
N GLU A 240 7.96 -18.90 6.56
CA GLU A 240 8.54 -20.22 6.86
C GLU A 240 7.54 -21.16 7.55
N LEU A 241 6.80 -20.65 8.54
CA LEU A 241 5.77 -21.44 9.24
C LEU A 241 4.60 -21.82 8.32
N LEU A 242 4.16 -20.91 7.46
CA LEU A 242 3.11 -21.19 6.48
C LEU A 242 3.55 -22.27 5.49
N GLN A 243 4.77 -22.20 5.01
CA GLN A 243 5.36 -23.19 4.11
C GLN A 243 5.48 -24.56 4.76
N GLU A 244 5.96 -24.62 6.00
CA GLU A 244 6.09 -25.87 6.76
C GLU A 244 4.72 -26.51 7.01
N ASN A 245 3.73 -25.72 7.44
CA ASN A 245 2.35 -26.20 7.61
C ASN A 245 1.75 -26.72 6.30
N ALA A 246 2.01 -26.05 5.18
CA ALA A 246 1.53 -26.52 3.87
C ALA A 246 2.20 -27.81 3.43
N ARG A 247 3.51 -28.01 3.72
CA ARG A 247 4.21 -29.27 3.43
C ARG A 247 3.62 -30.42 4.26
N GLN A 248 3.41 -30.20 5.57
CA GLN A 248 2.85 -31.21 6.47
C GLN A 248 1.43 -31.63 6.11
N ASN A 249 0.63 -30.71 5.55
CA ASN A 249 -0.75 -30.97 5.16
C ASN A 249 -0.92 -31.35 3.66
N GLY A 250 0.16 -31.60 2.94
CA GLY A 250 0.11 -31.99 1.52
C GLY A 250 -0.37 -30.88 0.58
N MET A 251 -0.38 -29.62 1.04
CA MET A 251 -0.84 -28.46 0.28
C MET A 251 0.28 -27.69 -0.41
N SER A 252 1.47 -28.27 -0.53
CA SER A 252 2.66 -27.61 -1.12
C SER A 252 2.42 -27.10 -2.54
N GLY A 253 1.55 -27.74 -3.31
CA GLY A 253 1.17 -27.28 -4.66
C GLY A 253 0.26 -26.06 -4.68
N MET A 254 -0.42 -25.72 -3.57
CA MET A 254 -1.28 -24.55 -3.48
C MET A 254 -0.51 -23.24 -3.20
N LEU A 255 0.68 -23.34 -2.60
CA LEU A 255 1.50 -22.19 -2.27
C LEU A 255 2.50 -21.79 -3.35
N GLY A 256 2.38 -22.36 -4.56
CA GLY A 256 3.37 -22.18 -5.62
C GLY A 256 4.76 -22.69 -5.20
N GLY A 257 5.59 -23.12 -6.13
CA GLY A 257 6.92 -23.64 -5.77
C GLY A 257 7.78 -22.55 -5.14
N VAL A 258 7.88 -22.55 -3.84
CA VAL A 258 8.57 -21.57 -2.97
C VAL A 258 10.02 -21.25 -3.42
N ASN A 259 10.63 -22.14 -4.18
CA ASN A 259 12.00 -22.00 -4.66
C ASN A 259 12.20 -20.92 -5.73
N HIS A 260 11.10 -20.37 -6.28
CA HIS A 260 11.14 -19.44 -7.41
C HIS A 260 10.47 -18.09 -7.11
N MET A 261 10.08 -17.84 -5.87
CA MET A 261 9.53 -16.54 -5.47
C MET A 261 10.55 -15.42 -5.73
N ALA A 262 10.05 -14.30 -6.22
CA ALA A 262 10.88 -13.10 -6.33
C ALA A 262 11.44 -12.71 -4.95
N LYS A 263 12.69 -12.23 -4.95
CA LYS A 263 13.30 -11.76 -3.70
C LYS A 263 12.50 -10.59 -3.13
N PRO A 264 12.47 -10.42 -1.79
CA PRO A 264 11.77 -9.33 -1.13
C PRO A 264 12.05 -7.96 -1.76
N LYS A 265 11.09 -7.05 -1.64
CA LYS A 265 11.22 -5.67 -2.14
C LYS A 265 12.40 -4.94 -1.50
N GLU A 266 12.69 -5.23 -0.24
CA GLU A 266 13.85 -4.72 0.50
C GLU A 266 14.87 -5.84 0.70
N LEU A 267 16.04 -5.71 0.09
CA LEU A 267 17.12 -6.71 0.10
C LEU A 267 18.26 -6.38 1.07
N ASP A 268 18.26 -5.18 1.63
CA ASP A 268 19.28 -4.71 2.57
C ASP A 268 19.19 -5.38 3.96
N LEU A 269 18.04 -5.99 4.27
CA LEU A 269 17.86 -6.82 5.46
C LEU A 269 18.23 -8.26 5.15
N LYS A 270 19.09 -8.85 5.97
CA LYS A 270 19.51 -10.24 5.82
C LYS A 270 18.42 -11.17 6.37
N ARG A 271 18.14 -12.24 5.63
CA ARG A 271 17.33 -13.37 6.12
C ARG A 271 18.09 -14.16 7.16
#